data_25deebc01adec2fff5c1daa6657eef52
#
_entry.id   25deebc01adec2fff5c1daa6657eef52
#
_cell.length_a   1.000
_cell.length_b   1.000
_cell.length_c   1.000
_cell.angle_alpha   90.00
_cell.angle_beta   90.00
_cell.angle_gamma   90.00
#
_symmetry.space_group_name_H-M   'P 1'
#
loop_
_entity.id
_entity.type
_entity.pdbx_description
1 polymer ?
#
loop_
_entity_poly.entity_id
_entity_poly.type
_entity_poly.pdbx_seq_one_letter_code
_entity_poly.pdbx_strand_id
1 'polypeptide(L)'
;MAYNLRNRNFLKILDFSPKELNYLLDLARELKRAKYAGTEQPRLKGKNIALIFEKTSTRTRCAFEVGAKDQGAHTTYLGPTGSQIGIKESMKDTARVLGRMFDGIEYRGFDQATVEELAKYAGVPVWNGLTAEAHPTQILADFLTIQEHTDKPLNQVKFAYIGDARYNLGNSLMVGGVKMGMDIRIIAPKKLQPAKDLVKKCQEIAKETGAKLTVTDDVEKGVKGLDFIYTDIWVSMGEPDSVWKERIKMLMPYQVNAALMKKTGNPKFKFMHCLPSYHNLETKAGRDVYEKFGLNGIEVTEDVFESENSIVFDEAENRMHTIKAVMVATLGD
;
A
#
# COMPACT_ATOMS: atom_id res chain seq x y z
N MET A 1 18.90 -6.17 -16.10
CA MET A 1 20.11 -5.88 -15.28
C MET A 1 19.76 -6.29 -13.85
N ALA A 2 20.51 -7.21 -13.26
CA ALA A 2 20.27 -7.62 -11.86
C ALA A 2 20.72 -6.50 -10.91
N TYR A 3 19.86 -6.13 -9.96
CA TYR A 3 20.21 -5.21 -8.89
C TYR A 3 20.54 -5.99 -7.63
N ASN A 4 21.58 -5.58 -6.92
CA ASN A 4 21.89 -6.14 -5.61
C ASN A 4 21.18 -5.31 -4.54
N LEU A 5 20.05 -5.81 -4.04
CA LEU A 5 19.31 -5.23 -2.93
C LEU A 5 19.57 -5.99 -1.60
N ARG A 6 20.54 -6.90 -1.56
CA ARG A 6 20.85 -7.68 -0.37
C ARG A 6 21.14 -6.78 0.82
N ASN A 7 20.55 -7.11 1.95
CA ASN A 7 20.62 -6.38 3.22
C ASN A 7 20.02 -4.94 3.16
N ARG A 8 19.28 -4.57 2.10
CA ARG A 8 18.58 -3.30 2.04
C ARG A 8 17.27 -3.35 2.85
N ASN A 9 16.99 -2.30 3.58
CA ASN A 9 15.68 -2.06 4.17
C ASN A 9 14.67 -1.63 3.10
N PHE A 10 13.37 -1.92 3.33
CA PHE A 10 12.27 -1.49 2.49
C PHE A 10 11.27 -0.67 3.30
N LEU A 11 11.58 0.60 3.57
CA LEU A 11 10.84 1.46 4.48
C LEU A 11 9.87 2.40 3.76
N LYS A 12 10.28 2.97 2.64
CA LYS A 12 9.49 3.91 1.81
C LYS A 12 9.80 3.69 0.33
N ILE A 13 8.81 3.87 -0.53
CA ILE A 13 9.00 3.88 -2.00
C ILE A 13 10.01 4.97 -2.40
N LEU A 14 10.05 6.05 -1.65
CA LEU A 14 10.96 7.17 -1.89
C LEU A 14 12.44 6.76 -1.87
N ASP A 15 12.80 5.72 -1.11
CA ASP A 15 14.18 5.26 -0.92
C ASP A 15 14.73 4.43 -2.10
N PHE A 16 13.86 4.12 -3.08
CA PHE A 16 14.20 3.28 -4.23
C PHE A 16 14.17 4.07 -5.54
N SER A 17 15.10 3.77 -6.42
CA SER A 17 15.08 4.28 -7.78
C SER A 17 13.98 3.61 -8.63
N PRO A 18 13.53 4.25 -9.73
CA PRO A 18 12.59 3.62 -10.67
C PRO A 18 13.05 2.26 -11.18
N LYS A 19 14.35 2.09 -11.39
CA LYS A 19 14.95 0.84 -11.88
C LYS A 19 14.89 -0.27 -10.82
N GLU A 20 15.13 0.04 -9.55
CA GLU A 20 15.01 -0.91 -8.43
C GLU A 20 13.55 -1.32 -8.23
N LEU A 21 12.59 -0.39 -8.35
CA LEU A 21 11.16 -0.72 -8.27
C LEU A 21 10.73 -1.64 -9.42
N ASN A 22 11.16 -1.37 -10.66
CA ASN A 22 10.89 -2.25 -11.79
C ASN A 22 11.51 -3.66 -11.57
N TYR A 23 12.73 -3.75 -11.05
CA TYR A 23 13.35 -5.03 -10.70
C TYR A 23 12.49 -5.82 -9.70
N LEU A 24 11.98 -5.18 -8.66
CA LEU A 24 11.10 -5.83 -7.67
C LEU A 24 9.77 -6.29 -8.30
N LEU A 25 9.19 -5.51 -9.21
CA LEU A 25 7.97 -5.88 -9.94
C LEU A 25 8.20 -7.06 -10.89
N ASP A 26 9.33 -7.07 -11.62
CA ASP A 26 9.69 -8.18 -12.50
C ASP A 26 9.93 -9.46 -11.71
N LEU A 27 10.65 -9.38 -10.59
CA LEU A 27 10.84 -10.52 -9.68
C LEU A 27 9.52 -11.02 -9.09
N ALA A 28 8.61 -10.12 -8.71
CA ALA A 28 7.29 -10.51 -8.20
C ALA A 28 6.49 -11.28 -9.26
N ARG A 29 6.52 -10.82 -10.52
CA ARG A 29 5.87 -11.49 -11.67
C ARG A 29 6.48 -12.86 -11.94
N GLU A 30 7.82 -12.97 -11.90
CA GLU A 30 8.54 -14.25 -12.04
C GLU A 30 8.09 -15.25 -10.97
N LEU A 31 8.13 -14.84 -9.69
CA LEU A 31 7.74 -15.68 -8.54
C LEU A 31 6.26 -16.06 -8.59
N LYS A 32 5.37 -15.14 -8.98
CA LYS A 32 3.94 -15.41 -9.19
C LYS A 32 3.73 -16.50 -10.24
N ARG A 33 4.37 -16.37 -11.40
CA ARG A 33 4.30 -17.36 -12.48
C ARG A 33 4.85 -18.73 -12.05
N ALA A 34 5.99 -18.74 -11.36
CA ALA A 34 6.60 -19.99 -10.86
C ALA A 34 5.69 -20.69 -9.84
N LYS A 35 5.05 -19.96 -8.94
CA LYS A 35 4.08 -20.50 -7.98
C LYS A 35 2.92 -21.20 -8.68
N TYR A 36 2.27 -20.54 -9.63
CA TYR A 36 1.13 -21.11 -10.36
C TYR A 36 1.53 -22.25 -11.32
N ALA A 37 2.74 -22.24 -11.83
CA ALA A 37 3.28 -23.33 -12.63
C ALA A 37 3.76 -24.53 -11.79
N GLY A 38 3.79 -24.43 -10.47
CA GLY A 38 4.32 -25.47 -9.58
C GLY A 38 5.85 -25.65 -9.68
N THR A 39 6.57 -24.61 -10.17
CA THR A 39 8.03 -24.64 -10.39
C THR A 39 8.80 -23.71 -9.47
N GLU A 40 8.12 -23.11 -8.51
CA GLU A 40 8.72 -22.15 -7.57
C GLU A 40 9.82 -22.84 -6.74
N GLN A 41 11.01 -22.22 -6.71
CA GLN A 41 12.15 -22.69 -5.93
C GLN A 41 12.30 -21.87 -4.65
N PRO A 42 12.49 -22.50 -3.48
CA PRO A 42 12.65 -21.79 -2.22
C PRO A 42 14.04 -21.13 -2.13
N ARG A 43 14.06 -19.79 -2.17
CA ARG A 43 15.28 -18.94 -2.10
C ARG A 43 15.60 -18.43 -0.70
N LEU A 44 14.73 -18.71 0.29
CA LEU A 44 14.89 -18.28 1.69
C LEU A 44 14.94 -19.46 2.67
N LYS A 45 15.41 -20.62 2.20
CA LYS A 45 15.46 -21.83 2.99
C LYS A 45 16.30 -21.63 4.26
N GLY A 46 15.70 -21.94 5.42
CA GLY A 46 16.35 -21.84 6.71
C GLY A 46 16.37 -20.41 7.31
N LYS A 47 15.83 -19.41 6.62
CA LYS A 47 15.69 -18.04 7.15
C LYS A 47 14.57 -17.96 8.16
N ASN A 48 14.76 -17.12 9.20
CA ASN A 48 13.78 -16.82 10.22
C ASN A 48 13.40 -15.32 10.16
N ILE A 49 12.11 -15.02 10.15
CA ILE A 49 11.59 -13.67 9.96
C ILE A 49 10.70 -13.30 11.14
N ALA A 50 10.98 -12.19 11.81
CA ALA A 50 10.09 -11.62 12.82
C ALA A 50 9.02 -10.75 12.15
N LEU A 51 7.76 -10.90 12.58
CA LEU A 51 6.62 -10.10 12.13
C LEU A 51 6.07 -9.30 13.32
N ILE A 52 6.43 -8.01 13.42
CA ILE A 52 6.04 -7.12 14.52
C ILE A 52 4.80 -6.34 14.11
N PHE A 53 3.71 -6.50 14.87
CA PHE A 53 2.44 -5.84 14.62
C PHE A 53 1.97 -5.06 15.85
N GLU A 54 2.06 -3.74 15.82
CA GLU A 54 1.38 -2.86 16.78
C GLU A 54 -0.09 -2.63 16.39
N LYS A 55 -0.39 -2.74 15.09
CA LYS A 55 -1.75 -2.73 14.52
C LYS A 55 -2.07 -4.08 13.91
N THR A 56 -3.23 -4.64 14.24
CA THR A 56 -3.71 -5.89 13.64
C THR A 56 -3.87 -5.78 12.13
N SER A 57 -3.63 -6.87 11.42
CA SER A 57 -3.85 -6.95 9.98
C SER A 57 -3.97 -8.40 9.51
N THR A 58 -5.02 -8.71 8.79
CA THR A 58 -5.19 -10.02 8.14
C THR A 58 -4.30 -10.12 6.91
N ARG A 59 -4.42 -9.18 5.97
CA ARG A 59 -3.74 -9.23 4.65
C ARG A 59 -2.23 -9.15 4.76
N THR A 60 -1.68 -8.18 5.47
CA THR A 60 -0.23 -8.02 5.62
C THR A 60 0.38 -9.23 6.30
N ARG A 61 -0.23 -9.72 7.39
CA ARG A 61 0.22 -10.92 8.08
C ARG A 61 0.23 -12.13 7.15
N CYS A 62 -0.90 -12.45 6.51
CA CYS A 62 -0.98 -13.59 5.60
C CYS A 62 -0.01 -13.47 4.43
N ALA A 63 0.18 -12.27 3.87
CA ALA A 63 1.09 -12.06 2.75
C ALA A 63 2.55 -12.34 3.13
N PHE A 64 3.02 -11.90 4.30
CA PHE A 64 4.36 -12.22 4.80
C PHE A 64 4.48 -13.70 5.17
N GLU A 65 3.54 -14.26 5.93
CA GLU A 65 3.59 -15.66 6.37
C GLU A 65 3.59 -16.62 5.18
N VAL A 66 2.65 -16.46 4.23
CA VAL A 66 2.56 -17.33 3.05
C VAL A 66 3.74 -17.10 2.12
N GLY A 67 4.11 -15.84 1.85
CA GLY A 67 5.25 -15.51 1.00
C GLY A 67 6.58 -16.06 1.53
N ALA A 68 6.81 -15.99 2.85
CA ALA A 68 7.98 -16.57 3.51
C ALA A 68 7.97 -18.10 3.41
N LYS A 69 6.83 -18.74 3.71
CA LYS A 69 6.66 -20.19 3.64
C LYS A 69 6.89 -20.75 2.23
N ASP A 70 6.35 -20.09 1.21
CA ASP A 70 6.58 -20.48 -0.19
C ASP A 70 8.07 -20.51 -0.54
N GLN A 71 8.85 -19.62 0.07
CA GLN A 71 10.29 -19.50 -0.14
C GLN A 71 11.15 -20.29 0.87
N GLY A 72 10.52 -21.12 1.72
CA GLY A 72 11.21 -22.00 2.68
C GLY A 72 11.71 -21.30 3.94
N ALA A 73 11.22 -20.09 4.24
CA ALA A 73 11.50 -19.38 5.48
C ALA A 73 10.46 -19.67 6.56
N HIS A 74 10.83 -19.41 7.81
CA HIS A 74 9.96 -19.47 8.98
C HIS A 74 9.60 -18.05 9.46
N THR A 75 8.41 -17.89 10.02
CA THR A 75 7.95 -16.63 10.57
C THR A 75 7.58 -16.77 12.03
N THR A 76 7.85 -15.72 12.83
CA THR A 76 7.41 -15.57 14.21
C THR A 76 6.57 -14.31 14.31
N TYR A 77 5.29 -14.46 14.66
CA TYR A 77 4.37 -13.34 14.82
C TYR A 77 4.47 -12.75 16.24
N LEU A 78 4.76 -11.46 16.31
CA LEU A 78 4.83 -10.66 17.53
C LEU A 78 3.69 -9.61 17.46
N GLY A 79 2.53 -10.00 17.99
CA GLY A 79 1.31 -9.17 17.95
C GLY A 79 1.29 -8.07 19.00
N PRO A 80 0.21 -7.26 19.04
CA PRO A 80 0.04 -6.15 19.98
C PRO A 80 0.00 -6.60 21.46
N THR A 81 -0.23 -7.89 21.70
CA THR A 81 -0.27 -8.49 23.03
C THR A 81 0.75 -9.62 23.11
N GLY A 82 1.33 -9.83 24.30
CA GLY A 82 2.27 -10.93 24.52
C GLY A 82 3.75 -10.59 24.27
N SER A 83 4.07 -9.34 23.90
CA SER A 83 5.45 -8.84 23.83
C SER A 83 5.65 -7.68 24.80
N GLN A 84 6.93 -7.36 25.10
CA GLN A 84 7.32 -6.23 25.95
C GLN A 84 7.74 -5.00 25.13
N ILE A 85 7.61 -5.07 23.81
CA ILE A 85 8.02 -4.03 22.85
C ILE A 85 7.27 -2.73 23.16
N GLY A 86 8.02 -1.63 23.36
CA GLY A 86 7.44 -0.32 23.66
C GLY A 86 6.86 -0.17 25.08
N ILE A 87 6.88 -1.23 25.92
CA ILE A 87 6.35 -1.21 27.28
C ILE A 87 7.48 -1.25 28.31
N LYS A 88 8.28 -2.31 28.30
CA LYS A 88 9.44 -2.49 29.19
C LYS A 88 10.78 -2.49 28.44
N GLU A 89 10.72 -2.54 27.11
CA GLU A 89 11.89 -2.58 26.25
C GLU A 89 11.80 -1.48 25.19
N SER A 90 12.89 -0.75 24.98
CA SER A 90 12.96 0.27 23.94
C SER A 90 12.96 -0.37 22.55
N MET A 91 12.46 0.34 21.52
CA MET A 91 12.52 -0.14 20.14
C MET A 91 13.97 -0.41 19.69
N LYS A 92 14.92 0.38 20.17
CA LYS A 92 16.33 0.21 19.90
C LYS A 92 16.91 -1.10 20.47
N ASP A 93 16.51 -1.47 21.68
CA ASP A 93 16.98 -2.72 22.30
C ASP A 93 16.28 -3.92 21.69
N THR A 94 14.98 -3.82 21.44
CA THR A 94 14.22 -4.80 20.66
C THR A 94 14.89 -5.05 19.30
N ALA A 95 15.26 -4.00 18.57
CA ALA A 95 15.95 -4.13 17.28
C ALA A 95 17.24 -4.94 17.39
N ARG A 96 18.06 -4.65 18.41
CA ARG A 96 19.34 -5.35 18.64
C ARG A 96 19.15 -6.81 19.01
N VAL A 97 18.14 -7.12 19.81
CA VAL A 97 17.83 -8.49 20.22
C VAL A 97 17.31 -9.28 19.04
N LEU A 98 16.31 -8.77 18.34
CA LEU A 98 15.69 -9.47 17.21
C LEU A 98 16.65 -9.62 16.03
N GLY A 99 17.49 -8.63 15.76
CA GLY A 99 18.51 -8.70 14.70
C GLY A 99 19.61 -9.75 14.95
N ARG A 100 19.71 -10.30 16.18
CA ARG A 100 20.60 -11.44 16.51
C ARG A 100 19.91 -12.80 16.43
N MET A 101 18.57 -12.81 16.39
CA MET A 101 17.75 -14.03 16.35
C MET A 101 17.15 -14.30 14.98
N PHE A 102 16.86 -13.23 14.22
CA PHE A 102 16.17 -13.28 12.96
C PHE A 102 17.03 -12.74 11.81
N ASP A 103 16.77 -13.24 10.61
CA ASP A 103 17.44 -12.81 9.38
C ASP A 103 16.79 -11.56 8.75
N GLY A 104 15.53 -11.28 9.11
CA GLY A 104 14.78 -10.11 8.64
C GLY A 104 13.61 -9.80 9.55
N ILE A 105 13.15 -8.55 9.52
CA ILE A 105 12.09 -8.05 10.41
C ILE A 105 11.05 -7.28 9.60
N GLU A 106 9.79 -7.68 9.69
CA GLU A 106 8.66 -6.87 9.26
C GLU A 106 8.13 -6.06 10.45
N TYR A 107 7.74 -4.82 10.18
CA TYR A 107 7.08 -3.96 11.15
C TYR A 107 5.82 -3.32 10.56
N ARG A 108 4.72 -3.43 11.29
CA ARG A 108 3.47 -2.73 11.02
C ARG A 108 2.99 -2.00 12.27
N GLY A 109 2.98 -0.68 12.22
CA GLY A 109 2.66 0.14 13.39
C GLY A 109 2.14 1.53 13.06
N PHE A 110 2.44 2.48 13.94
CA PHE A 110 1.94 3.85 13.86
C PHE A 110 2.99 4.78 13.23
N ASP A 111 4.11 4.95 13.89
CA ASP A 111 5.06 5.99 13.56
C ASP A 111 6.15 5.50 12.60
N GLN A 112 6.43 6.31 11.59
CA GLN A 112 7.52 6.06 10.65
C GLN A 112 8.89 6.07 11.37
N ALA A 113 9.06 6.95 12.36
CA ALA A 113 10.29 7.02 13.16
C ALA A 113 10.60 5.69 13.87
N THR A 114 9.59 4.95 14.31
CA THR A 114 9.74 3.65 14.97
C THR A 114 10.36 2.61 14.03
N VAL A 115 9.85 2.48 12.80
CA VAL A 115 10.41 1.53 11.83
C VAL A 115 11.79 1.95 11.34
N GLU A 116 12.08 3.24 11.27
CA GLU A 116 13.41 3.78 10.93
C GLU A 116 14.42 3.51 12.06
N GLU A 117 14.01 3.64 13.32
CA GLU A 117 14.84 3.27 14.47
C GLU A 117 15.13 1.76 14.47
N LEU A 118 14.10 0.93 14.25
CA LEU A 118 14.27 -0.52 14.13
C LEU A 118 15.27 -0.86 13.03
N ALA A 119 15.14 -0.27 11.84
CA ALA A 119 16.03 -0.48 10.70
C ALA A 119 17.48 -0.05 10.99
N LYS A 120 17.66 1.03 11.76
CA LYS A 120 18.97 1.56 12.13
C LYS A 120 19.77 0.62 13.04
N TYR A 121 19.11 -0.13 13.92
CA TYR A 121 19.77 -0.91 14.98
C TYR A 121 19.65 -2.43 14.82
N ALA A 122 18.79 -2.94 13.93
CA ALA A 122 18.58 -4.37 13.77
C ALA A 122 19.80 -5.10 13.16
N GLY A 123 20.52 -4.48 12.23
CA GLY A 123 21.64 -5.13 11.52
C GLY A 123 21.19 -6.17 10.48
N VAL A 124 19.89 -6.33 10.29
CA VAL A 124 19.24 -7.18 9.27
C VAL A 124 18.21 -6.35 8.51
N PRO A 125 17.77 -6.77 7.30
CA PRO A 125 16.73 -6.07 6.56
C PRO A 125 15.45 -5.89 7.37
N VAL A 126 14.92 -4.66 7.33
CA VAL A 126 13.63 -4.30 7.92
C VAL A 126 12.67 -3.86 6.81
N TRP A 127 11.45 -4.40 6.84
CA TRP A 127 10.40 -4.09 5.88
C TRP A 127 9.21 -3.42 6.55
N ASN A 128 8.81 -2.29 6.00
CA ASN A 128 7.64 -1.55 6.46
C ASN A 128 6.34 -2.15 5.89
N GLY A 129 5.62 -2.90 6.71
CA GLY A 129 4.30 -3.44 6.38
C GLY A 129 3.20 -2.37 6.32
N LEU A 130 3.31 -1.32 7.15
CA LEU A 130 2.54 -0.07 7.14
C LEU A 130 2.94 0.81 8.33
N THR A 131 3.06 2.11 8.09
CA THR A 131 3.03 3.17 9.10
C THR A 131 1.95 4.20 8.76
N ALA A 132 1.77 5.23 9.59
CA ALA A 132 0.87 6.34 9.27
C ALA A 132 1.36 7.17 8.07
N GLU A 133 2.66 7.18 7.80
CA GLU A 133 3.28 7.97 6.72
C GLU A 133 3.40 7.19 5.41
N ALA A 134 3.70 5.87 5.45
CA ALA A 134 4.02 5.09 4.27
C ALA A 134 3.45 3.66 4.29
N HIS A 135 3.08 3.16 3.10
CA HIS A 135 2.67 1.77 2.88
C HIS A 135 3.35 1.19 1.63
N PRO A 136 4.70 1.04 1.64
CA PRO A 136 5.46 0.70 0.43
C PRO A 136 5.10 -0.65 -0.17
N THR A 137 4.77 -1.65 0.67
CA THR A 137 4.38 -2.99 0.20
C THR A 137 3.05 -3.00 -0.55
N GLN A 138 2.14 -2.05 -0.24
CA GLN A 138 0.90 -1.89 -1.00
C GLN A 138 1.20 -1.36 -2.40
N ILE A 139 2.04 -0.34 -2.52
CA ILE A 139 2.31 0.31 -3.80
C ILE A 139 2.94 -0.63 -4.84
N LEU A 140 3.80 -1.54 -4.40
CA LEU A 140 4.32 -2.58 -5.31
C LEU A 140 3.20 -3.50 -5.80
N ALA A 141 2.26 -3.88 -4.93
CA ALA A 141 1.12 -4.70 -5.32
C ALA A 141 0.21 -3.95 -6.29
N ASP A 142 -0.06 -2.68 -6.03
CA ASP A 142 -0.87 -1.82 -6.90
C ASP A 142 -0.27 -1.75 -8.31
N PHE A 143 1.04 -1.54 -8.41
CA PHE A 143 1.72 -1.45 -9.71
C PHE A 143 1.77 -2.80 -10.43
N LEU A 144 1.98 -3.90 -9.74
CA LEU A 144 1.90 -5.23 -10.34
C LEU A 144 0.49 -5.49 -10.88
N THR A 145 -0.55 -5.14 -10.10
CA THR A 145 -1.95 -5.28 -10.51
C THR A 145 -2.28 -4.39 -11.72
N ILE A 146 -1.83 -3.14 -11.71
CA ILE A 146 -1.98 -2.26 -12.88
C ILE A 146 -1.34 -2.89 -14.12
N GLN A 147 -0.13 -3.44 -14.03
CA GLN A 147 0.55 -4.09 -15.15
C GLN A 147 -0.17 -5.35 -15.65
N GLU A 148 -0.94 -6.03 -14.80
CA GLU A 148 -1.73 -7.22 -15.16
C GLU A 148 -3.06 -6.86 -15.84
N HIS A 149 -3.56 -5.63 -15.62
CA HIS A 149 -4.87 -5.18 -16.10
C HIS A 149 -4.82 -4.11 -17.22
N THR A 150 -3.63 -3.86 -17.79
CA THR A 150 -3.47 -2.97 -18.94
C THR A 150 -2.28 -3.36 -19.80
N ASP A 151 -2.39 -3.14 -21.12
CA ASP A 151 -1.26 -3.29 -22.04
C ASP A 151 -0.34 -2.05 -22.07
N LYS A 152 -0.72 -0.97 -21.36
CA LYS A 152 0.08 0.26 -21.31
C LYS A 152 1.28 0.07 -20.38
N PRO A 153 2.47 0.55 -20.74
CA PRO A 153 3.56 0.70 -19.78
C PRO A 153 3.17 1.73 -18.70
N LEU A 154 3.69 1.58 -17.49
CA LEU A 154 3.28 2.41 -16.33
C LEU A 154 3.37 3.91 -16.61
N ASN A 155 4.36 4.36 -17.37
CA ASN A 155 4.54 5.78 -17.73
C ASN A 155 3.49 6.32 -18.73
N GLN A 156 2.58 5.50 -19.21
CA GLN A 156 1.42 5.91 -20.03
C GLN A 156 0.09 5.75 -19.29
N VAL A 157 0.12 5.21 -18.07
CA VAL A 157 -1.07 4.99 -17.24
C VAL A 157 -1.51 6.31 -16.60
N LYS A 158 -2.82 6.56 -16.64
CA LYS A 158 -3.48 7.66 -15.94
C LYS A 158 -4.17 7.10 -14.69
N PHE A 159 -3.64 7.44 -13.54
CA PHE A 159 -4.03 6.89 -12.26
C PHE A 159 -4.43 7.99 -11.28
N ALA A 160 -5.53 7.81 -10.55
CA ALA A 160 -5.91 8.74 -9.51
C ALA A 160 -6.16 8.06 -8.17
N TYR A 161 -5.70 8.71 -7.09
CA TYR A 161 -6.19 8.50 -5.75
C TYR A 161 -7.25 9.56 -5.44
N ILE A 162 -8.41 9.14 -4.90
CA ILE A 162 -9.52 10.03 -4.54
C ILE A 162 -9.95 9.79 -3.09
N GLY A 163 -9.96 10.83 -2.26
CA GLY A 163 -10.34 10.72 -0.85
C GLY A 163 -9.46 11.56 0.09
N ASP A 164 -9.17 11.02 1.29
CA ASP A 164 -8.23 11.64 2.25
C ASP A 164 -6.78 11.28 1.88
N ALA A 165 -6.07 12.22 1.30
CA ALA A 165 -4.72 11.98 0.79
C ALA A 165 -3.59 12.40 1.76
N ARG A 166 -3.89 12.69 3.03
CA ARG A 166 -2.89 13.14 4.02
C ARG A 166 -2.00 12.02 4.54
N TYR A 167 -2.46 10.76 4.45
CA TYR A 167 -1.84 9.60 5.10
C TYR A 167 -1.11 8.68 4.11
N ASN A 168 -0.73 7.51 4.60
CA ASN A 168 0.19 6.59 3.95
C ASN A 168 -0.15 6.21 2.51
N LEU A 169 -1.42 5.93 2.18
CA LEU A 169 -1.81 5.55 0.81
C LEU A 169 -1.66 6.72 -0.17
N GLY A 170 -2.27 7.88 0.14
CA GLY A 170 -2.17 9.07 -0.71
C GLY A 170 -0.70 9.49 -0.93
N ASN A 171 0.09 9.48 0.15
CA ASN A 171 1.52 9.80 0.10
C ASN A 171 2.30 8.79 -0.76
N SER A 172 2.14 7.50 -0.49
CA SER A 172 2.93 6.45 -1.14
C SER A 172 2.55 6.27 -2.61
N LEU A 173 1.26 6.38 -2.96
CA LEU A 173 0.79 6.34 -4.35
C LEU A 173 1.29 7.56 -5.15
N MET A 174 1.27 8.76 -4.56
CA MET A 174 1.82 9.96 -5.19
C MET A 174 3.32 9.79 -5.49
N VAL A 175 4.10 9.36 -4.49
CA VAL A 175 5.55 9.11 -4.65
C VAL A 175 5.81 8.03 -5.69
N GLY A 176 5.12 6.90 -5.59
CA GLY A 176 5.27 5.78 -6.52
C GLY A 176 4.91 6.16 -7.95
N GLY A 177 3.76 6.83 -8.13
CA GLY A 177 3.30 7.27 -9.45
C GLY A 177 4.29 8.20 -10.16
N VAL A 178 4.86 9.19 -9.44
CA VAL A 178 5.87 10.08 -10.04
C VAL A 178 7.18 9.34 -10.32
N LYS A 179 7.59 8.39 -9.49
CA LYS A 179 8.79 7.58 -9.76
C LYS A 179 8.62 6.69 -10.99
N MET A 180 7.43 6.18 -11.23
CA MET A 180 7.14 5.31 -12.39
C MET A 180 6.76 6.08 -13.65
N GLY A 181 6.82 7.43 -13.63
CA GLY A 181 6.56 8.26 -14.80
C GLY A 181 5.08 8.41 -15.17
N MET A 182 4.14 8.08 -14.26
CA MET A 182 2.69 8.04 -14.53
C MET A 182 2.06 9.45 -14.65
N ASP A 183 0.87 9.54 -15.27
CA ASP A 183 -0.07 10.66 -15.03
C ASP A 183 -0.82 10.35 -13.72
N ILE A 184 -0.23 10.78 -12.60
CA ILE A 184 -0.76 10.57 -11.25
C ILE A 184 -1.55 11.79 -10.78
N ARG A 185 -2.77 11.56 -10.29
CA ARG A 185 -3.65 12.61 -9.80
C ARG A 185 -4.10 12.31 -8.39
N ILE A 186 -3.94 13.29 -7.50
CA ILE A 186 -4.43 13.27 -6.13
C ILE A 186 -5.65 14.17 -6.07
N ILE A 187 -6.82 13.58 -5.89
CA ILE A 187 -8.12 14.27 -5.90
C ILE A 187 -8.65 14.27 -4.46
N ALA A 188 -8.51 15.40 -3.79
CA ALA A 188 -8.86 15.52 -2.38
C ALA A 188 -9.34 16.94 -2.02
N PRO A 189 -10.25 17.09 -1.04
CA PRO A 189 -10.57 18.38 -0.46
C PRO A 189 -9.29 19.11 -0.03
N LYS A 190 -9.20 20.43 -0.18
CA LYS A 190 -8.00 21.22 0.15
C LYS A 190 -7.40 20.93 1.53
N LYS A 191 -8.26 20.67 2.53
CA LYS A 191 -7.84 20.32 3.90
C LYS A 191 -7.28 18.90 4.04
N LEU A 192 -7.54 18.03 3.06
CA LEU A 192 -7.17 16.61 3.08
C LEU A 192 -6.14 16.26 1.98
N GLN A 193 -5.50 17.25 1.39
CA GLN A 193 -4.40 17.09 0.43
C GLN A 193 -3.10 16.71 1.15
N PRO A 194 -2.15 16.09 0.45
CA PRO A 194 -0.82 15.76 1.00
C PRO A 194 -0.06 17.01 1.47
N ALA A 195 0.91 16.80 2.36
CA ALA A 195 1.79 17.86 2.84
C ALA A 195 2.53 18.54 1.67
N LYS A 196 2.63 19.87 1.72
CA LYS A 196 3.18 20.69 0.63
C LYS A 196 4.64 20.39 0.30
N ASP A 197 5.43 20.05 1.30
CA ASP A 197 6.84 19.66 1.16
C ASP A 197 6.98 18.34 0.39
N LEU A 198 6.13 17.35 0.68
CA LEU A 198 6.08 16.09 -0.06
C LEU A 198 5.63 16.32 -1.51
N VAL A 199 4.60 17.15 -1.73
CA VAL A 199 4.15 17.50 -3.08
C VAL A 199 5.28 18.16 -3.88
N LYS A 200 6.01 19.10 -3.28
CA LYS A 200 7.17 19.75 -3.91
C LYS A 200 8.24 18.73 -4.30
N LYS A 201 8.59 17.83 -3.39
CA LYS A 201 9.56 16.74 -3.67
C LYS A 201 9.09 15.84 -4.81
N CYS A 202 7.80 15.49 -4.85
CA CYS A 202 7.22 14.72 -5.95
C CYS A 202 7.23 15.47 -7.29
N GLN A 203 7.03 16.79 -7.28
CA GLN A 203 7.15 17.63 -8.48
C GLN A 203 8.58 17.65 -9.03
N GLU A 204 9.59 17.63 -8.17
CA GLU A 204 11.01 17.52 -8.59
C GLU A 204 11.28 16.17 -9.24
N ILE A 205 10.85 15.07 -8.62
CA ILE A 205 10.97 13.71 -9.18
C ILE A 205 10.21 13.62 -10.52
N ALA A 206 9.02 14.21 -10.61
CA ALA A 206 8.23 14.18 -11.85
C ALA A 206 8.96 14.84 -13.04
N LYS A 207 9.75 15.88 -12.80
CA LYS A 207 10.60 16.50 -13.85
C LYS A 207 11.67 15.56 -14.38
N GLU A 208 12.24 14.73 -13.49
CA GLU A 208 13.29 13.77 -13.84
C GLU A 208 12.74 12.54 -14.58
N THR A 209 11.54 12.08 -14.19
CA THR A 209 10.93 10.86 -14.72
C THR A 209 9.98 11.08 -15.90
N GLY A 210 9.61 12.33 -16.17
CA GLY A 210 8.59 12.67 -17.17
C GLY A 210 7.16 12.44 -16.68
N ALA A 211 6.95 12.18 -15.39
CA ALA A 211 5.62 12.01 -14.79
C ALA A 211 4.83 13.32 -14.83
N LYS A 212 3.50 13.18 -14.83
CA LYS A 212 2.59 14.31 -14.63
C LYS A 212 1.92 14.17 -13.27
N LEU A 213 2.19 15.13 -12.36
CA LEU A 213 1.54 15.19 -11.05
C LEU A 213 0.47 16.29 -11.04
N THR A 214 -0.75 15.92 -10.67
CA THR A 214 -1.86 16.85 -10.44
C THR A 214 -2.40 16.64 -9.02
N VAL A 215 -2.45 17.71 -8.21
CA VAL A 215 -3.14 17.74 -6.92
C VAL A 215 -4.30 18.72 -7.03
N THR A 216 -5.55 18.25 -6.83
CA THR A 216 -6.75 19.05 -7.09
C THR A 216 -7.90 18.69 -6.15
N ASP A 217 -8.81 19.65 -5.92
CA ASP A 217 -10.11 19.44 -5.31
C ASP A 217 -11.25 19.36 -6.35
N ASP A 218 -10.94 19.57 -7.63
CA ASP A 218 -11.90 19.45 -8.74
C ASP A 218 -12.02 17.99 -9.20
N VAL A 219 -13.07 17.33 -8.72
CA VAL A 219 -13.33 15.91 -9.00
C VAL A 219 -13.54 15.68 -10.50
N GLU A 220 -14.30 16.54 -11.19
CA GLU A 220 -14.66 16.33 -12.60
C GLU A 220 -13.44 16.37 -13.52
N LYS A 221 -12.59 17.37 -13.32
CA LYS A 221 -11.32 17.46 -14.08
C LYS A 221 -10.35 16.36 -13.69
N GLY A 222 -10.32 16.03 -12.40
CA GLY A 222 -9.41 15.03 -11.86
C GLY A 222 -9.66 13.64 -12.42
N VAL A 223 -10.92 13.21 -12.56
CA VAL A 223 -11.26 11.84 -13.00
C VAL A 223 -11.28 11.66 -14.51
N LYS A 224 -11.23 12.72 -15.29
CA LYS A 224 -11.39 12.64 -16.75
C LYS A 224 -10.31 11.81 -17.42
N GLY A 225 -10.72 10.78 -18.15
CA GLY A 225 -9.86 9.91 -18.96
C GLY A 225 -8.91 9.02 -18.15
N LEU A 226 -9.23 8.71 -16.87
CA LEU A 226 -8.44 7.80 -16.04
C LEU A 226 -8.50 6.36 -16.57
N ASP A 227 -7.40 5.64 -16.35
CA ASP A 227 -7.32 4.20 -16.54
C ASP A 227 -7.64 3.47 -15.21
N PHE A 228 -7.20 4.04 -14.08
CA PHE A 228 -7.42 3.46 -12.75
C PHE A 228 -7.84 4.54 -11.75
N ILE A 229 -8.77 4.17 -10.86
CA ILE A 229 -9.21 4.96 -9.71
C ILE A 229 -8.95 4.16 -8.45
N TYR A 230 -8.34 4.80 -7.46
CA TYR A 230 -8.05 4.25 -6.16
C TYR A 230 -8.71 5.07 -5.05
N THR A 231 -9.33 4.42 -4.09
CA THR A 231 -9.79 5.08 -2.86
C THR A 231 -9.41 4.26 -1.63
N ASP A 232 -9.55 4.85 -0.45
CA ASP A 232 -9.33 4.21 0.85
C ASP A 232 -10.40 4.68 1.84
N ILE A 233 -10.51 4.01 2.98
CA ILE A 233 -11.45 4.36 4.04
C ILE A 233 -11.30 5.84 4.45
N TRP A 234 -12.44 6.49 4.72
CA TRP A 234 -12.45 7.93 5.05
C TRP A 234 -11.98 8.25 6.46
N VAL A 235 -12.05 7.31 7.36
CA VAL A 235 -11.56 7.45 8.74
C VAL A 235 -10.54 6.34 8.98
N SER A 236 -9.29 6.75 9.18
CA SER A 236 -8.18 5.82 9.36
C SER A 236 -8.24 5.13 10.72
N MET A 237 -7.68 3.92 10.79
CA MET A 237 -7.55 3.18 12.06
C MET A 237 -6.78 4.01 13.09
N GLY A 238 -7.45 4.27 14.24
CA GLY A 238 -6.91 5.07 15.35
C GLY A 238 -7.44 6.50 15.41
N GLU A 239 -8.18 6.96 14.38
CA GLU A 239 -8.93 8.22 14.51
C GLU A 239 -10.19 8.01 15.37
N PRO A 240 -10.60 9.02 16.19
CA PRO A 240 -11.77 8.89 17.04
C PRO A 240 -13.08 8.96 16.24
N ASP A 241 -14.11 8.27 16.71
CA ASP A 241 -15.45 8.24 16.06
C ASP A 241 -16.08 9.65 15.87
N SER A 242 -15.66 10.62 16.66
CA SER A 242 -16.16 12.00 16.57
C SER A 242 -15.88 12.68 15.23
N VAL A 243 -14.88 12.21 14.46
CA VAL A 243 -14.51 12.81 13.17
C VAL A 243 -15.45 12.43 12.02
N TRP A 244 -16.26 11.36 12.17
CA TRP A 244 -17.10 10.84 11.08
C TRP A 244 -18.00 11.88 10.44
N LYS A 245 -18.72 12.69 11.25
CA LYS A 245 -19.67 13.68 10.74
C LYS A 245 -19.01 14.70 9.81
N GLU A 246 -17.87 15.24 10.23
CA GLU A 246 -17.12 16.20 9.43
C GLU A 246 -16.49 15.53 8.20
N ARG A 247 -15.98 14.32 8.36
CA ARG A 247 -15.34 13.57 7.29
C ARG A 247 -16.33 13.21 6.19
N ILE A 248 -17.51 12.70 6.53
CA ILE A 248 -18.59 12.43 5.57
C ILE A 248 -18.97 13.70 4.81
N LYS A 249 -19.20 14.81 5.53
CA LYS A 249 -19.55 16.09 4.88
C LYS A 249 -18.50 16.53 3.85
N MET A 250 -17.22 16.36 4.14
CA MET A 250 -16.14 16.75 3.24
C MET A 250 -15.95 15.79 2.07
N LEU A 251 -16.11 14.47 2.31
CA LEU A 251 -15.72 13.43 1.35
C LEU A 251 -16.88 12.89 0.51
N MET A 252 -18.14 13.16 0.84
CA MET A 252 -19.27 12.73 -0.01
C MET A 252 -19.13 13.11 -1.50
N PRO A 253 -18.64 14.31 -1.88
CA PRO A 253 -18.39 14.63 -3.29
C PRO A 253 -17.29 13.78 -3.94
N TYR A 254 -16.49 13.06 -3.15
CA TYR A 254 -15.37 12.22 -3.57
C TYR A 254 -15.67 10.72 -3.47
N GLN A 255 -16.90 10.35 -3.13
CA GLN A 255 -17.31 8.94 -3.11
C GLN A 255 -17.18 8.31 -4.50
N VAL A 256 -16.57 7.15 -4.59
CA VAL A 256 -16.51 6.38 -5.84
C VAL A 256 -17.83 5.66 -6.04
N ASN A 257 -18.65 6.16 -6.96
CA ASN A 257 -19.97 5.64 -7.30
C ASN A 257 -20.19 5.65 -8.82
N ALA A 258 -21.24 5.05 -9.30
CA ALA A 258 -21.55 4.93 -10.74
C ALA A 258 -21.57 6.29 -11.47
N ALA A 259 -22.02 7.36 -10.80
CA ALA A 259 -22.04 8.70 -11.40
C ALA A 259 -20.63 9.27 -11.59
N LEU A 260 -19.74 9.09 -10.60
CA LEU A 260 -18.33 9.48 -10.70
C LEU A 260 -17.63 8.67 -11.79
N MET A 261 -17.92 7.36 -11.87
CA MET A 261 -17.34 6.48 -12.86
C MET A 261 -17.67 6.90 -14.30
N LYS A 262 -18.91 7.31 -14.56
CA LYS A 262 -19.32 7.85 -15.87
C LYS A 262 -18.54 9.11 -16.25
N LYS A 263 -18.14 9.93 -15.28
CA LYS A 263 -17.36 11.16 -15.52
C LYS A 263 -15.94 10.89 -16.01
N THR A 264 -15.39 9.68 -15.82
CA THR A 264 -14.10 9.30 -16.41
C THR A 264 -14.12 9.34 -17.93
N GLY A 265 -15.26 9.02 -18.55
CA GLY A 265 -15.39 8.86 -20.00
C GLY A 265 -14.62 7.64 -20.54
N ASN A 266 -14.11 6.78 -19.69
CA ASN A 266 -13.40 5.55 -20.05
C ASN A 266 -14.15 4.31 -19.54
N PRO A 267 -14.83 3.55 -20.38
CA PRO A 267 -15.59 2.37 -19.94
C PRO A 267 -14.70 1.21 -19.46
N LYS A 268 -13.40 1.25 -19.79
CA LYS A 268 -12.42 0.22 -19.42
C LYS A 268 -11.60 0.59 -18.16
N PHE A 269 -11.94 1.70 -17.47
CA PHE A 269 -11.23 2.03 -16.25
C PHE A 269 -11.37 0.89 -15.22
N LYS A 270 -10.41 0.80 -14.29
CA LYS A 270 -10.46 -0.16 -13.19
C LYS A 270 -10.53 0.55 -11.84
N PHE A 271 -11.24 -0.08 -10.90
CA PHE A 271 -11.36 0.36 -9.51
C PHE A 271 -10.43 -0.46 -8.61
N MET A 272 -9.70 0.23 -7.72
CA MET A 272 -8.73 -0.33 -6.79
C MET A 272 -8.98 0.16 -5.36
N HIS A 273 -8.64 -0.67 -4.37
CA HIS A 273 -8.77 -0.38 -2.95
C HIS A 273 -7.93 -1.36 -2.12
N CYS A 274 -7.12 -0.87 -1.18
CA CYS A 274 -6.23 -1.71 -0.36
C CYS A 274 -6.96 -2.66 0.62
N LEU A 275 -8.26 -2.48 0.79
CA LEU A 275 -9.07 -3.18 1.80
C LEU A 275 -8.57 -2.99 3.26
N PRO A 276 -9.48 -2.98 4.26
CA PRO A 276 -10.93 -3.23 4.16
C PRO A 276 -11.66 -2.06 3.51
N SER A 277 -12.82 -2.31 2.93
CA SER A 277 -13.72 -1.30 2.37
C SER A 277 -15.07 -1.33 3.07
N TYR A 278 -15.72 -0.16 3.19
CA TYR A 278 -17.05 -0.03 3.78
C TYR A 278 -18.11 0.23 2.69
N HIS A 279 -18.19 -0.69 1.73
CA HIS A 279 -19.07 -0.58 0.55
C HIS A 279 -20.52 -1.02 0.81
N ASN A 280 -20.78 -1.72 1.94
CA ASN A 280 -22.10 -2.23 2.32
C ASN A 280 -22.31 -2.32 3.84
N LEU A 281 -23.37 -2.99 4.28
CA LEU A 281 -23.75 -3.14 5.70
C LEU A 281 -23.30 -4.47 6.32
N GLU A 282 -22.47 -5.26 5.67
CA GLU A 282 -22.03 -6.56 6.20
C GLU A 282 -21.02 -6.42 7.33
N THR A 283 -20.27 -5.31 7.38
CA THR A 283 -19.33 -5.03 8.46
C THR A 283 -20.00 -4.29 9.62
N LYS A 284 -19.46 -4.45 10.84
CA LYS A 284 -19.92 -3.67 12.00
C LYS A 284 -19.77 -2.17 11.75
N ALA A 285 -18.63 -1.73 11.23
CA ALA A 285 -18.37 -0.32 10.95
C ALA A 285 -19.34 0.28 9.92
N GLY A 286 -19.66 -0.47 8.85
CA GLY A 286 -20.66 -0.07 7.86
C GLY A 286 -22.04 0.11 8.50
N ARG A 287 -22.48 -0.82 9.35
CA ARG A 287 -23.74 -0.70 10.11
C ARG A 287 -23.75 0.47 11.07
N ASP A 288 -22.70 0.65 11.86
CA ASP A 288 -22.58 1.77 12.82
C ASP A 288 -22.69 3.14 12.13
N VAL A 289 -22.09 3.28 10.93
CA VAL A 289 -22.18 4.51 10.12
C VAL A 289 -23.56 4.67 9.53
N TYR A 290 -24.18 3.59 9.04
CA TYR A 290 -25.55 3.63 8.51
C TYR A 290 -26.56 4.04 9.59
N GLU A 291 -26.50 3.45 10.77
CA GLU A 291 -27.38 3.79 11.91
C GLU A 291 -27.24 5.25 12.33
N LYS A 292 -26.03 5.80 12.33
CA LYS A 292 -25.76 7.18 12.78
C LYS A 292 -25.98 8.23 11.69
N PHE A 293 -25.73 7.90 10.41
CA PHE A 293 -25.68 8.90 9.33
C PHE A 293 -26.52 8.52 8.09
N GLY A 294 -27.17 7.35 8.07
CA GLY A 294 -28.00 6.90 6.95
C GLY A 294 -27.21 6.58 5.66
N LEU A 295 -25.89 6.40 5.75
CA LEU A 295 -25.02 6.21 4.59
C LEU A 295 -24.74 4.72 4.36
N ASN A 296 -25.27 4.14 3.26
CA ASN A 296 -24.96 2.81 2.80
C ASN A 296 -23.89 2.88 1.70
N GLY A 297 -22.72 2.31 1.97
CA GLY A 297 -21.51 2.54 1.17
C GLY A 297 -20.86 3.88 1.54
N ILE A 298 -19.61 3.84 2.01
CA ILE A 298 -18.92 5.04 2.54
C ILE A 298 -18.03 5.64 1.46
N GLU A 299 -16.83 5.12 1.27
CA GLU A 299 -15.87 5.61 0.28
C GLU A 299 -16.16 5.13 -1.14
N VAL A 300 -16.87 4.00 -1.25
CA VAL A 300 -17.29 3.40 -2.50
C VAL A 300 -18.67 2.76 -2.35
N THR A 301 -19.47 2.76 -3.39
CA THR A 301 -20.78 2.09 -3.41
C THR A 301 -20.64 0.62 -3.81
N GLU A 302 -21.59 -0.22 -3.36
CA GLU A 302 -21.61 -1.66 -3.61
C GLU A 302 -21.57 -2.02 -5.09
N ASP A 303 -22.37 -1.31 -5.92
CA ASP A 303 -22.44 -1.53 -7.35
C ASP A 303 -21.12 -1.28 -8.09
N VAL A 304 -20.26 -0.42 -7.54
CA VAL A 304 -18.89 -0.22 -8.05
C VAL A 304 -17.95 -1.27 -7.53
N PHE A 305 -18.01 -1.56 -6.22
CA PHE A 305 -17.12 -2.50 -5.57
C PHE A 305 -17.27 -3.93 -6.14
N GLU A 306 -18.49 -4.36 -6.45
CA GLU A 306 -18.81 -5.67 -7.01
C GLU A 306 -18.85 -5.69 -8.56
N SER A 307 -18.49 -4.57 -9.22
CA SER A 307 -18.49 -4.50 -10.68
C SER A 307 -17.33 -5.26 -11.32
N GLU A 308 -17.45 -5.60 -12.61
CA GLU A 308 -16.37 -6.16 -13.44
C GLU A 308 -15.15 -5.22 -13.58
N ASN A 309 -15.32 -3.94 -13.23
CA ASN A 309 -14.23 -2.98 -13.20
C ASN A 309 -13.41 -3.03 -11.90
N SER A 310 -13.91 -3.67 -10.85
CA SER A 310 -13.21 -3.84 -9.58
C SER A 310 -12.14 -4.93 -9.70
N ILE A 311 -10.92 -4.58 -9.28
CA ILE A 311 -9.77 -5.51 -9.27
C ILE A 311 -9.14 -5.59 -7.87
N VAL A 312 -9.91 -5.29 -6.84
CA VAL A 312 -9.46 -5.21 -5.44
C VAL A 312 -8.94 -6.54 -4.88
N PHE A 313 -9.47 -7.66 -5.36
CA PHE A 313 -9.02 -8.98 -4.89
C PHE A 313 -7.73 -9.43 -5.58
N ASP A 314 -7.53 -9.11 -6.86
CA ASP A 314 -6.26 -9.31 -7.56
C ASP A 314 -5.15 -8.46 -6.93
N GLU A 315 -5.49 -7.22 -6.56
CA GLU A 315 -4.62 -6.32 -5.82
C GLU A 315 -4.24 -6.91 -4.45
N ALA A 316 -5.21 -7.43 -3.71
CA ALA A 316 -4.97 -8.06 -2.41
C ALA A 316 -4.09 -9.31 -2.51
N GLU A 317 -4.27 -10.13 -3.53
CA GLU A 317 -3.41 -11.28 -3.84
C GLU A 317 -1.98 -10.85 -4.15
N ASN A 318 -1.81 -9.84 -4.99
CA ASN A 318 -0.51 -9.33 -5.41
C ASN A 318 0.34 -8.80 -4.24
N ARG A 319 -0.27 -8.47 -3.09
CA ARG A 319 0.46 -8.20 -1.85
C ARG A 319 1.41 -9.33 -1.46
N MET A 320 0.95 -10.58 -1.56
CA MET A 320 1.78 -11.74 -1.24
C MET A 320 2.96 -11.88 -2.22
N HIS A 321 2.72 -11.70 -3.50
CA HIS A 321 3.76 -11.86 -4.53
C HIS A 321 4.84 -10.77 -4.47
N THR A 322 4.44 -9.52 -4.25
CA THR A 322 5.38 -8.40 -4.15
C THR A 322 6.16 -8.40 -2.83
N ILE A 323 5.52 -8.76 -1.72
CA ILE A 323 6.19 -8.94 -0.42
C ILE A 323 7.21 -10.10 -0.52
N LYS A 324 6.85 -11.21 -1.15
CA LYS A 324 7.76 -12.31 -1.44
C LYS A 324 8.98 -11.84 -2.23
N ALA A 325 8.77 -11.03 -3.28
CA ALA A 325 9.87 -10.47 -4.08
C ALA A 325 10.79 -9.56 -3.25
N VAL A 326 10.23 -8.73 -2.37
CA VAL A 326 11.03 -7.88 -1.46
C VAL A 326 11.88 -8.73 -0.53
N MET A 327 11.29 -9.76 0.10
CA MET A 327 12.05 -10.68 0.98
C MET A 327 13.16 -11.40 0.22
N VAL A 328 12.86 -11.95 -0.95
CA VAL A 328 13.86 -12.65 -1.81
C VAL A 328 14.96 -11.69 -2.25
N ALA A 329 14.64 -10.49 -2.71
CA ALA A 329 15.62 -9.52 -3.18
C ALA A 329 16.57 -9.03 -2.06
N THR A 330 16.11 -9.03 -0.81
CA THR A 330 16.87 -8.46 0.32
C THR A 330 17.54 -9.52 1.20
N LEU A 331 17.03 -10.76 1.23
CA LEU A 331 17.57 -11.88 2.02
C LEU A 331 18.06 -13.05 1.17
N GLY A 332 17.56 -13.22 -0.05
CA GLY A 332 17.90 -14.35 -0.91
C GLY A 332 19.37 -14.40 -1.29
N ASP A 333 19.85 -15.60 -1.56
CA ASP A 333 21.22 -15.85 -2.04
C ASP A 333 21.35 -15.55 -3.53
#